data_1e045ba21645b63a009e2da7103bddb6
#
_entry.id   1e045ba21645b63a009e2da7103bddb6
#
_cell.length_a   1.000
_cell.length_b   1.000
_cell.length_c   1.000
_cell.angle_alpha   90.00
_cell.angle_beta   90.00
_cell.angle_gamma   90.00
#
_symmetry.space_group_name_H-M   'P 1'
#
loop_
_entity.id
_entity.type
_entity.pdbx_description
1 polymer ?
#
loop_
_entity_poly.entity_id
_entity_poly.type
_entity_poly.pdbx_seq_one_letter_code
_entity_poly.pdbx_strand_id
1 'polypeptide(L)'
;EILIGLVGSEMCIRDRCREKAGGQDEMRMLRAMYAEGEERLRQAGIEEAGLDAWYLLEFVTGVDKAHYYMEPDRRMEQSVAQEYEKVVNLRAEHIPLQHITGVQEFMGLGFRVSGDVLIPRQDTEVLVEEALKRLEQGKVPKEKETVRMLDLCTGSGCILISILYYAAKEKIQIQGTGADISEAALRIAEENLDLLEETGNKSMAELLESDLFEQVDGTFGMIVSNPPYIKTSVISGLQEEVRLHDPFLALDGKEDGLFFYRKIIEESRAYLQKNGVLLFEIGYDQGEAVSELMTKAGYGQVVVKKDLAGLDRIVCGVYTE
;
A
#
# COMPACT_ATOMS: atom_id res chain seq x y z
N GLU A 1 -22.51 9.92 -5.80
CA GLU A 1 -22.10 11.14 -5.10
C GLU A 1 -21.33 10.74 -3.86
N ILE A 2 -20.01 10.63 -3.99
CA ILE A 2 -19.12 10.43 -2.84
C ILE A 2 -18.39 11.76 -2.67
N LEU A 3 -18.88 12.57 -1.75
CA LEU A 3 -18.15 13.71 -1.22
C LEU A 3 -17.08 13.15 -0.28
N ILE A 4 -15.84 13.08 -0.75
CA ILE A 4 -14.68 12.81 0.09
C ILE A 4 -14.45 14.08 0.92
N GLY A 5 -14.83 14.02 2.20
CA GLY A 5 -14.52 15.07 3.16
C GLY A 5 -13.04 15.01 3.53
N LEU A 6 -12.20 15.73 2.80
CA LEU A 6 -10.83 16.05 3.22
C LEU A 6 -10.91 17.12 4.32
N VAL A 7 -11.02 16.71 5.56
CA VAL A 7 -10.91 17.60 6.72
C VAL A 7 -9.74 17.15 7.58
N GLY A 8 -8.63 17.85 7.47
CA GLY A 8 -7.54 17.70 8.46
C GLY A 8 -6.16 18.20 8.06
N SER A 9 -5.78 18.18 6.79
CA SER A 9 -4.43 18.59 6.37
C SER A 9 -4.34 19.95 5.65
N GLU A 10 -5.48 20.60 5.33
CA GLU A 10 -5.48 21.90 4.65
C GLU A 10 -4.92 23.07 5.47
N MET A 11 -4.77 22.93 6.78
CA MET A 11 -4.41 24.05 7.65
C MET A 11 -2.91 24.34 7.71
N CYS A 12 -2.03 23.44 7.27
CA CYS A 12 -0.58 23.67 7.35
C CYS A 12 0.04 24.30 6.08
N ILE A 13 -0.64 24.23 4.93
CA ILE A 13 -0.08 24.77 3.67
C ILE A 13 -0.67 26.15 3.35
N ARG A 14 -1.94 26.44 3.70
CA ARG A 14 -2.59 27.71 3.41
C ARG A 14 -2.13 28.92 4.23
N ASP A 15 -1.63 28.72 5.44
CA ASP A 15 -1.30 29.86 6.33
C ASP A 15 0.13 30.40 6.19
N ARG A 16 1.00 29.82 5.37
CA ARG A 16 2.39 30.27 5.21
C ARG A 16 2.67 31.18 3.99
N CYS A 17 1.70 31.42 3.13
CA CYS A 17 1.90 32.21 1.90
C CYS A 17 1.22 33.59 1.88
N ARG A 18 0.90 34.18 3.03
CA ARG A 18 0.37 35.53 3.10
C ARG A 18 1.41 36.55 3.57
N GLU A 19 2.51 36.69 2.83
CA GLU A 19 3.33 37.93 2.83
C GLU A 19 4.36 37.84 1.71
N LYS A 20 4.11 38.50 0.58
CA LYS A 20 4.97 39.44 -0.12
C LYS A 20 4.63 39.62 -1.59
N ALA A 21 4.54 40.91 -1.92
CA ALA A 21 4.85 41.55 -3.19
C ALA A 21 3.78 41.62 -4.28
N GLY A 22 3.34 42.87 -4.53
CA GLY A 22 2.70 43.33 -5.75
C GLY A 22 3.56 43.06 -6.97
N GLY A 23 3.16 42.03 -7.72
CA GLY A 23 3.51 41.76 -9.09
C GLY A 23 2.20 41.44 -9.79
N GLN A 24 2.00 41.92 -11.03
CA GLN A 24 0.83 41.60 -11.83
C GLN A 24 0.62 40.09 -11.83
N ASP A 25 -0.53 39.66 -11.33
CA ASP A 25 -0.91 38.24 -11.16
C ASP A 25 -1.14 37.66 -12.57
N GLU A 26 -0.11 37.08 -13.15
CA GLU A 26 -0.11 36.50 -14.48
C GLU A 26 -0.80 35.14 -14.43
N MET A 27 -2.12 35.14 -14.71
CA MET A 27 -2.92 33.91 -14.69
C MET A 27 -2.54 32.98 -15.83
N ARG A 28 -2.30 31.69 -15.54
CA ARG A 28 -1.99 30.63 -16.52
C ARG A 28 -3.22 29.79 -16.83
N MET A 29 -3.34 29.32 -18.07
CA MET A 29 -4.44 28.44 -18.49
C MET A 29 -4.19 26.98 -18.08
N LEU A 30 -5.21 26.28 -17.62
CA LEU A 30 -5.15 24.87 -17.25
C LEU A 30 -4.51 24.00 -18.34
N ARG A 31 -4.96 24.14 -19.61
CA ARG A 31 -4.40 23.39 -20.73
C ARG A 31 -2.91 23.66 -20.96
N ALA A 32 -2.45 24.88 -20.73
CA ALA A 32 -1.04 25.23 -20.89
C ALA A 32 -0.21 24.60 -19.76
N MET A 33 -0.70 24.65 -18.52
CA MET A 33 -0.06 24.00 -17.38
C MET A 33 0.07 22.49 -17.62
N TYR A 34 -1.01 21.83 -18.02
CA TYR A 34 -0.99 20.39 -18.33
C TYR A 34 0.04 20.04 -19.42
N ALA A 35 -0.01 20.75 -20.56
CA ALA A 35 0.89 20.48 -21.69
C ALA A 35 2.37 20.69 -21.34
N GLU A 36 2.68 21.72 -20.56
CA GLU A 36 4.04 21.98 -20.08
C GLU A 36 4.52 20.92 -19.10
N GLY A 37 3.63 20.47 -18.17
CA GLY A 37 3.93 19.40 -17.23
C GLY A 37 4.19 18.08 -17.94
N GLU A 38 3.31 17.68 -18.86
CA GLU A 38 3.48 16.47 -19.66
C GLU A 38 4.80 16.48 -20.44
N GLU A 39 5.11 17.59 -21.12
CA GLU A 39 6.36 17.71 -21.88
C GLU A 39 7.60 17.66 -20.98
N ARG A 40 7.54 18.27 -19.80
CA ARG A 40 8.62 18.24 -18.81
C ARG A 40 8.89 16.82 -18.32
N LEU A 41 7.83 16.08 -17.99
CA LEU A 41 7.94 14.68 -17.52
C LEU A 41 8.44 13.76 -18.64
N ARG A 42 7.98 13.96 -19.88
CA ARG A 42 8.45 13.21 -21.05
C ARG A 42 9.95 13.42 -21.29
N GLN A 43 10.43 14.66 -21.18
CA GLN A 43 11.86 14.98 -21.30
C GLN A 43 12.70 14.38 -20.19
N ALA A 44 12.12 14.16 -19.00
CA ALA A 44 12.74 13.48 -17.87
C ALA A 44 12.72 11.94 -18.00
N GLY A 45 12.06 11.39 -19.04
CA GLY A 45 12.00 9.95 -19.28
C GLY A 45 10.92 9.23 -18.45
N ILE A 46 9.94 9.95 -17.91
CA ILE A 46 8.80 9.34 -17.22
C ILE A 46 7.91 8.64 -18.26
N GLU A 47 7.68 7.34 -18.11
CA GLU A 47 6.94 6.52 -19.07
C GLU A 47 5.48 6.99 -19.21
N GLU A 48 4.78 7.23 -18.10
CA GLU A 48 3.39 7.64 -18.04
C GLU A 48 3.24 9.17 -17.91
N ALA A 49 4.11 9.94 -18.60
CA ALA A 49 4.23 11.40 -18.45
C ALA A 49 2.89 12.16 -18.51
N GLY A 50 2.00 11.77 -19.44
CA GLY A 50 0.69 12.39 -19.56
C GLY A 50 -0.25 12.07 -18.40
N LEU A 51 -0.20 10.84 -17.91
CA LEU A 51 -1.02 10.42 -16.78
C LEU A 51 -0.54 11.08 -15.48
N ASP A 52 0.76 11.08 -15.25
CA ASP A 52 1.36 11.70 -14.07
C ASP A 52 1.14 13.21 -14.04
N ALA A 53 1.33 13.90 -15.19
CA ALA A 53 1.05 15.33 -15.31
C ALA A 53 -0.42 15.65 -15.00
N TRP A 54 -1.34 14.76 -15.43
CA TRP A 54 -2.75 14.90 -15.13
C TRP A 54 -3.04 14.76 -13.63
N TYR A 55 -2.56 13.69 -12.98
CA TYR A 55 -2.79 13.49 -11.54
C TYR A 55 -2.20 14.62 -10.69
N LEU A 56 -1.02 15.12 -11.06
CA LEU A 56 -0.43 16.29 -10.40
C LEU A 56 -1.24 17.55 -10.61
N LEU A 57 -1.83 17.76 -11.81
CA LEU A 57 -2.70 18.89 -12.07
C LEU A 57 -3.98 18.83 -11.21
N GLU A 58 -4.64 17.67 -11.19
CA GLU A 58 -5.82 17.42 -10.37
C GLU A 58 -5.52 17.61 -8.88
N PHE A 59 -4.39 17.08 -8.42
CA PHE A 59 -3.93 17.23 -7.03
C PHE A 59 -3.76 18.69 -6.60
N VAL A 60 -3.12 19.51 -7.44
CA VAL A 60 -2.84 20.92 -7.10
C VAL A 60 -4.07 21.81 -7.28
N THR A 61 -4.88 21.56 -8.31
CA THR A 61 -5.99 22.45 -8.70
C THR A 61 -7.34 22.01 -8.16
N GLY A 62 -7.51 20.72 -7.80
CA GLY A 62 -8.80 20.12 -7.47
C GLY A 62 -9.75 20.00 -8.67
N VAL A 63 -9.26 20.21 -9.90
CA VAL A 63 -10.08 20.17 -11.11
C VAL A 63 -10.08 18.77 -11.69
N ASP A 64 -11.21 18.10 -11.68
CA ASP A 64 -11.37 16.77 -12.30
C ASP A 64 -11.38 16.82 -13.85
N LYS A 65 -11.27 15.64 -14.47
CA LYS A 65 -11.26 15.51 -15.95
C LYS A 65 -12.48 16.12 -16.62
N ALA A 66 -13.67 16.00 -16.03
CA ALA A 66 -14.89 16.53 -16.62
C ALA A 66 -14.86 18.06 -16.68
N HIS A 67 -14.49 18.71 -15.58
CA HIS A 67 -14.36 20.16 -15.52
C HIS A 67 -13.20 20.66 -16.39
N TYR A 68 -12.08 19.93 -16.46
CA TYR A 68 -10.97 20.29 -17.36
C TYR A 68 -11.41 20.32 -18.84
N TYR A 69 -12.16 19.30 -19.31
CA TYR A 69 -12.63 19.27 -20.70
C TYR A 69 -13.74 20.30 -20.98
N MET A 70 -14.50 20.69 -19.98
CA MET A 70 -15.51 21.75 -20.12
C MET A 70 -14.90 23.14 -20.19
N GLU A 71 -13.84 23.41 -19.42
CA GLU A 71 -13.20 24.73 -19.30
C GLU A 71 -11.67 24.64 -19.41
N PRO A 72 -11.08 24.16 -20.53
CA PRO A 72 -9.63 23.98 -20.66
C PRO A 72 -8.85 25.31 -20.61
N ASP A 73 -9.52 26.40 -20.93
CA ASP A 73 -8.98 27.78 -20.92
C ASP A 73 -9.20 28.51 -19.59
N ARG A 74 -9.72 27.80 -18.58
CA ARG A 74 -9.84 28.35 -17.23
C ARG A 74 -8.50 28.86 -16.75
N ARG A 75 -8.50 30.07 -16.23
CA ARG A 75 -7.29 30.73 -15.74
C ARG A 75 -7.10 30.40 -14.26
N MET A 76 -5.89 30.03 -13.94
CA MET A 76 -5.44 29.73 -12.57
C MET A 76 -4.53 30.84 -12.06
N GLU A 77 -4.58 31.05 -10.75
CA GLU A 77 -3.69 32.03 -10.10
C GLU A 77 -2.22 31.57 -10.24
N GLN A 78 -1.31 32.53 -10.25
CA GLN A 78 0.12 32.27 -10.37
C GLN A 78 0.66 31.37 -9.26
N SER A 79 0.14 31.48 -8.04
CA SER A 79 0.48 30.63 -6.91
C SER A 79 0.19 29.14 -7.18
N VAL A 80 -0.96 28.84 -7.80
CA VAL A 80 -1.38 27.49 -8.19
C VAL A 80 -0.48 26.96 -9.32
N ALA A 81 -0.16 27.81 -10.30
CA ALA A 81 0.75 27.43 -11.38
C ALA A 81 2.16 27.14 -10.88
N GLN A 82 2.67 27.90 -9.91
CA GLN A 82 3.97 27.65 -9.27
C GLN A 82 3.99 26.37 -8.46
N GLU A 83 2.91 26.06 -7.72
CA GLU A 83 2.83 24.81 -6.98
C GLU A 83 2.77 23.61 -7.94
N TYR A 84 2.02 23.72 -9.05
CA TYR A 84 2.02 22.68 -10.08
C TYR A 84 3.42 22.46 -10.69
N GLU A 85 4.11 23.53 -11.04
CA GLU A 85 5.49 23.45 -11.56
C GLU A 85 6.43 22.78 -10.57
N LYS A 86 6.29 23.07 -9.27
CA LYS A 86 7.08 22.47 -8.21
C LYS A 86 6.86 20.96 -8.14
N VAL A 87 5.60 20.48 -8.11
CA VAL A 87 5.31 19.04 -8.02
C VAL A 87 5.71 18.29 -9.31
N VAL A 88 5.57 18.93 -10.49
CA VAL A 88 6.09 18.39 -11.76
C VAL A 88 7.62 18.25 -11.74
N ASN A 89 8.34 19.21 -11.17
CA ASN A 89 9.79 19.11 -11.04
C ASN A 89 10.20 17.98 -10.09
N LEU A 90 9.51 17.79 -8.95
CA LEU A 90 9.74 16.65 -8.07
C LEU A 90 9.53 15.32 -8.82
N ARG A 91 8.46 15.21 -9.60
CA ARG A 91 8.22 14.00 -10.41
C ARG A 91 9.28 13.81 -11.50
N ALA A 92 9.76 14.88 -12.12
CA ALA A 92 10.84 14.86 -13.10
C ALA A 92 12.20 14.43 -12.49
N GLU A 93 12.34 14.51 -11.17
CA GLU A 93 13.48 13.96 -10.40
C GLU A 93 13.24 12.49 -9.99
N HIS A 94 12.28 11.82 -10.63
CA HIS A 94 11.87 10.43 -10.36
C HIS A 94 11.32 10.16 -8.95
N ILE A 95 10.89 11.18 -8.21
CA ILE A 95 10.14 10.96 -6.98
C ILE A 95 8.79 10.34 -7.37
N PRO A 96 8.39 9.20 -6.76
CA PRO A 96 7.12 8.55 -7.07
C PRO A 96 5.93 9.50 -6.95
N LEU A 97 4.99 9.41 -7.89
CA LEU A 97 3.77 10.23 -7.89
C LEU A 97 3.06 10.18 -6.52
N GLN A 98 2.97 8.99 -5.95
CA GLN A 98 2.30 8.75 -4.68
C GLN A 98 3.01 9.40 -3.48
N HIS A 99 4.32 9.52 -3.52
CA HIS A 99 5.06 10.27 -2.48
C HIS A 99 4.84 11.79 -2.59
N ILE A 100 4.55 12.28 -3.81
CA ILE A 100 4.24 13.70 -4.04
C ILE A 100 2.80 14.01 -3.61
N THR A 101 1.85 13.13 -3.95
CA THR A 101 0.43 13.30 -3.62
C THR A 101 0.08 12.84 -2.21
N GLY A 102 0.93 12.00 -1.60
CA GLY A 102 0.74 11.43 -0.27
C GLY A 102 -0.29 10.31 -0.20
N VAL A 103 -0.84 9.85 -1.33
CA VAL A 103 -1.92 8.85 -1.36
C VAL A 103 -1.70 7.82 -2.47
N GLN A 104 -1.98 6.55 -2.17
CA GLN A 104 -2.09 5.43 -3.11
C GLN A 104 -3.46 4.78 -3.01
N GLU A 105 -4.12 4.60 -4.14
CA GLU A 105 -5.33 3.76 -4.20
C GLU A 105 -4.95 2.28 -4.13
N PHE A 106 -5.62 1.53 -3.25
CA PHE A 106 -5.48 0.09 -3.10
C PHE A 106 -6.81 -0.51 -2.64
N MET A 107 -7.30 -1.53 -3.31
CA MET A 107 -8.62 -2.12 -3.06
C MET A 107 -9.75 -1.07 -3.08
N GLY A 108 -9.66 -0.02 -3.90
CA GLY A 108 -10.64 1.08 -3.95
C GLY A 108 -10.65 2.00 -2.72
N LEU A 109 -9.64 1.92 -1.86
CA LEU A 109 -9.42 2.76 -0.69
C LEU A 109 -8.19 3.64 -0.89
N GLY A 110 -8.23 4.89 -0.43
CA GLY A 110 -7.11 5.82 -0.54
C GLY A 110 -6.19 5.73 0.68
N PHE A 111 -5.08 5.01 0.58
CA PHE A 111 -4.09 4.87 1.64
C PHE A 111 -3.08 6.01 1.64
N ARG A 112 -2.82 6.61 2.80
CA ARG A 112 -1.69 7.52 2.99
C ARG A 112 -0.38 6.77 2.85
N VAL A 113 0.58 7.38 2.17
CA VAL A 113 1.91 6.83 1.94
C VAL A 113 2.99 7.90 2.07
N SER A 114 4.19 7.49 2.42
CA SER A 114 5.40 8.32 2.47
C SER A 114 6.61 7.48 2.12
N GLY A 115 7.81 8.07 2.12
CA GLY A 115 9.06 7.33 1.97
C GLY A 115 9.37 6.33 3.11
N ASP A 116 8.52 6.24 4.12
CA ASP A 116 8.67 5.31 5.25
C ASP A 116 8.00 3.95 5.01
N VAL A 117 7.17 3.83 3.97
CA VAL A 117 6.43 2.60 3.64
C VAL A 117 6.58 2.22 2.18
N LEU A 118 6.52 0.93 1.88
CA LEU A 118 6.34 0.47 0.51
C LEU A 118 5.00 0.99 -0.02
N ILE A 119 5.02 1.62 -1.19
CA ILE A 119 3.78 2.02 -1.87
C ILE A 119 2.96 0.77 -2.18
N PRO A 120 1.70 0.65 -1.72
CA PRO A 120 0.84 -0.51 -2.02
C PRO A 120 0.79 -0.81 -3.52
N ARG A 121 1.05 -2.07 -3.90
CA ARG A 121 1.07 -2.52 -5.29
C ARG A 121 -0.25 -3.22 -5.64
N GLN A 122 -0.73 -3.04 -6.86
CA GLN A 122 -1.96 -3.72 -7.33
C GLN A 122 -1.87 -5.24 -7.25
N ASP A 123 -0.69 -5.80 -7.49
CA ASP A 123 -0.47 -7.25 -7.37
C ASP A 123 -0.76 -7.79 -5.96
N THR A 124 -0.57 -6.97 -4.93
CA THR A 124 -0.87 -7.31 -3.52
C THR A 124 -2.38 -7.45 -3.28
N GLU A 125 -3.24 -6.87 -4.12
CA GLU A 125 -4.70 -7.03 -4.01
C GLU A 125 -5.14 -8.50 -4.10
N VAL A 126 -4.41 -9.32 -4.87
CA VAL A 126 -4.65 -10.77 -4.97
C VAL A 126 -4.52 -11.48 -3.62
N LEU A 127 -3.61 -11.01 -2.74
CA LEU A 127 -3.48 -11.54 -1.37
C LEU A 127 -4.72 -11.23 -0.53
N VAL A 128 -5.20 -9.98 -0.60
CA VAL A 128 -6.41 -9.54 0.10
C VAL A 128 -7.63 -10.31 -0.39
N GLU A 129 -7.80 -10.46 -1.71
CA GLU A 129 -8.90 -11.21 -2.32
C GLU A 129 -8.92 -12.68 -1.87
N GLU A 130 -7.73 -13.35 -1.84
CA GLU A 130 -7.67 -14.73 -1.38
C GLU A 130 -7.97 -14.86 0.11
N ALA A 131 -7.51 -13.92 0.94
CA ALA A 131 -7.83 -13.89 2.37
C ALA A 131 -9.35 -13.73 2.59
N LEU A 132 -9.97 -12.76 1.93
CA LEU A 132 -11.43 -12.52 2.00
C LEU A 132 -12.23 -13.74 1.54
N LYS A 133 -11.85 -14.34 0.42
CA LYS A 133 -12.49 -15.56 -0.09
C LYS A 133 -12.46 -16.71 0.90
N ARG A 134 -11.37 -16.89 1.65
CA ARG A 134 -11.29 -17.93 2.68
C ARG A 134 -12.15 -17.63 3.88
N LEU A 135 -12.26 -16.36 4.27
CA LEU A 135 -13.14 -15.88 5.33
C LEU A 135 -14.62 -16.12 4.98
N GLU A 136 -15.03 -15.73 3.78
CA GLU A 136 -16.40 -15.93 3.27
C GLU A 136 -16.78 -17.41 3.20
N GLN A 137 -15.85 -18.28 2.82
CA GLN A 137 -16.05 -19.73 2.75
C GLN A 137 -16.03 -20.41 4.12
N GLY A 138 -15.81 -19.69 5.22
CA GLY A 138 -15.72 -20.24 6.55
C GLY A 138 -14.53 -21.21 6.74
N LYS A 139 -13.47 -21.02 5.95
CA LYS A 139 -12.26 -21.87 5.97
C LYS A 139 -11.18 -21.40 6.93
N VAL A 140 -11.46 -20.37 7.72
CA VAL A 140 -10.56 -19.81 8.72
C VAL A 140 -11.12 -20.09 10.10
N PRO A 141 -10.33 -20.65 11.02
CA PRO A 141 -10.77 -20.91 12.38
C PRO A 141 -11.23 -19.66 13.12
N LYS A 142 -12.22 -19.80 13.98
CA LYS A 142 -12.80 -18.74 14.79
C LYS A 142 -12.68 -19.05 16.26
N GLU A 143 -12.46 -18.00 17.04
CA GLU A 143 -12.58 -18.03 18.48
C GLU A 143 -13.86 -17.27 18.88
N LYS A 144 -14.88 -17.96 19.42
CA LYS A 144 -16.17 -17.34 19.79
C LYS A 144 -16.77 -16.45 18.68
N GLU A 145 -16.86 -16.97 17.47
CA GLU A 145 -17.38 -16.30 16.26
C GLU A 145 -16.46 -15.24 15.64
N THR A 146 -15.33 -14.90 16.25
CA THR A 146 -14.38 -13.92 15.74
C THR A 146 -13.16 -14.62 15.16
N VAL A 147 -12.71 -14.21 13.99
CA VAL A 147 -11.40 -14.59 13.44
C VAL A 147 -10.35 -13.67 14.02
N ARG A 148 -9.27 -14.24 14.59
CA ARG A 148 -8.07 -13.46 14.89
C ARG A 148 -7.12 -13.54 13.71
N MET A 149 -6.68 -12.40 13.20
CA MET A 149 -5.78 -12.26 12.06
C MET A 149 -4.53 -11.48 12.44
N LEU A 150 -3.38 -11.93 11.93
CA LEU A 150 -2.10 -11.23 12.04
C LEU A 150 -1.61 -10.87 10.63
N ASP A 151 -1.22 -9.63 10.44
CA ASP A 151 -0.53 -9.13 9.25
C ASP A 151 0.92 -8.78 9.63
N LEU A 152 1.87 -9.59 9.15
CA LEU A 152 3.31 -9.39 9.40
C LEU A 152 3.94 -8.56 8.28
N CYS A 153 4.82 -7.63 8.65
CA CYS A 153 5.38 -6.63 7.76
C CYS A 153 4.26 -5.76 7.16
N THR A 154 3.40 -5.24 8.05
CA THR A 154 2.15 -4.57 7.67
C THR A 154 2.37 -3.26 6.89
N GLY A 155 3.53 -2.62 7.04
CA GLY A 155 3.88 -1.38 6.32
C GLY A 155 2.84 -0.27 6.54
N SER A 156 2.20 0.17 5.46
CA SER A 156 1.10 1.15 5.50
C SER A 156 -0.21 0.62 6.09
N GLY A 157 -0.28 -0.65 6.45
CA GLY A 157 -1.50 -1.32 6.92
C GLY A 157 -2.46 -1.70 5.79
N CYS A 158 -2.08 -1.58 4.52
CA CYS A 158 -3.00 -1.74 3.39
C CYS A 158 -3.65 -3.12 3.33
N ILE A 159 -2.94 -4.20 3.63
CA ILE A 159 -3.49 -5.57 3.67
C ILE A 159 -4.46 -5.71 4.86
N LEU A 160 -3.99 -5.43 6.07
CA LEU A 160 -4.77 -5.50 7.30
C LEU A 160 -6.09 -4.73 7.17
N ILE A 161 -5.99 -3.44 6.84
CA ILE A 161 -7.13 -2.51 6.81
C ILE A 161 -8.12 -2.91 5.73
N SER A 162 -7.65 -3.29 4.53
CA SER A 162 -8.55 -3.74 3.46
C SER A 162 -9.31 -5.00 3.85
N ILE A 163 -8.64 -6.00 4.47
CA ILE A 163 -9.33 -7.21 4.93
C ILE A 163 -10.38 -6.85 5.99
N LEU A 164 -10.05 -6.03 6.98
CA LEU A 164 -11.00 -5.60 8.01
C LEU A 164 -12.18 -4.83 7.43
N TYR A 165 -11.92 -3.92 6.48
CA TYR A 165 -12.93 -3.10 5.83
C TYR A 165 -13.96 -3.95 5.06
N TYR A 166 -13.48 -4.85 4.20
CA TYR A 166 -14.37 -5.68 3.38
C TYR A 166 -15.05 -6.79 4.19
N ALA A 167 -14.36 -7.40 5.16
CA ALA A 167 -14.96 -8.36 6.07
C ALA A 167 -16.12 -7.74 6.87
N ALA A 168 -16.01 -6.49 7.29
CA ALA A 168 -17.06 -5.75 7.95
C ALA A 168 -18.31 -5.61 7.07
N LYS A 169 -18.14 -5.31 5.79
CA LYS A 169 -19.25 -5.22 4.82
C LYS A 169 -19.99 -6.54 4.65
N GLU A 170 -19.26 -7.66 4.73
CA GLU A 170 -19.80 -9.02 4.69
C GLU A 170 -20.25 -9.54 6.09
N LYS A 171 -20.21 -8.68 7.12
CA LYS A 171 -20.57 -9.00 8.51
C LYS A 171 -19.76 -10.14 9.13
N ILE A 172 -18.53 -10.32 8.67
CA ILE A 172 -17.57 -11.26 9.25
C ILE A 172 -16.83 -10.55 10.38
N GLN A 173 -16.86 -11.17 11.58
CA GLN A 173 -16.17 -10.60 12.74
C GLN A 173 -14.69 -10.96 12.71
N ILE A 174 -13.82 -9.95 12.63
CA ILE A 174 -12.36 -10.10 12.64
C ILE A 174 -11.75 -9.15 13.66
N GLN A 175 -10.79 -9.64 14.43
CA GLN A 175 -9.82 -8.84 15.17
C GLN A 175 -8.47 -8.97 14.48
N GLY A 176 -7.92 -7.88 13.99
CA GLY A 176 -6.67 -7.85 13.25
C GLY A 176 -5.54 -7.19 14.03
N THR A 177 -4.36 -7.79 13.98
CA THR A 177 -3.12 -7.21 14.47
C THR A 177 -2.19 -7.00 13.30
N GLY A 178 -1.68 -5.77 13.11
CA GLY A 178 -0.63 -5.45 12.14
C GLY A 178 0.71 -5.30 12.88
N ALA A 179 1.71 -6.07 12.49
CA ALA A 179 3.03 -6.01 13.08
C ALA A 179 4.08 -5.54 12.06
N ASP A 180 4.91 -4.60 12.46
CA ASP A 180 6.05 -4.12 11.66
C ASP A 180 7.22 -3.76 12.58
N ILE A 181 8.44 -3.88 12.07
CA ILE A 181 9.65 -3.49 12.79
C ILE A 181 9.87 -1.96 12.75
N SER A 182 9.22 -1.27 11.82
CA SER A 182 9.38 0.17 11.57
C SER A 182 8.31 0.97 12.31
N GLU A 183 8.68 1.66 13.37
CA GLU A 183 7.81 2.63 14.04
C GLU A 183 7.29 3.72 13.07
N ALA A 184 8.11 4.11 12.07
CA ALA A 184 7.70 5.08 11.06
C ALA A 184 6.58 4.52 10.16
N ALA A 185 6.67 3.24 9.75
CA ALA A 185 5.62 2.58 9.00
C ALA A 185 4.33 2.45 9.82
N LEU A 186 4.44 2.08 11.09
CA LEU A 186 3.28 1.98 11.99
C LEU A 186 2.57 3.32 12.20
N ARG A 187 3.28 4.45 12.19
CA ARG A 187 2.63 5.77 12.21
C ARG A 187 1.76 6.01 10.98
N ILE A 188 2.22 5.63 9.80
CA ILE A 188 1.41 5.71 8.57
C ILE A 188 0.23 4.75 8.64
N ALA A 189 0.44 3.52 9.13
CA ALA A 189 -0.65 2.56 9.32
C ALA A 189 -1.71 3.09 10.31
N GLU A 190 -1.30 3.74 11.41
CA GLU A 190 -2.23 4.35 12.37
C GLU A 190 -3.09 5.45 11.74
N GLU A 191 -2.50 6.30 10.89
CA GLU A 191 -3.26 7.28 10.13
C GLU A 191 -4.25 6.63 9.14
N ASN A 192 -3.89 5.47 8.60
CA ASN A 192 -4.75 4.73 7.68
C ASN A 192 -5.89 3.99 8.38
N LEU A 193 -5.81 3.74 9.69
CA LEU A 193 -6.93 3.15 10.45
C LEU A 193 -8.19 4.01 10.39
N ASP A 194 -8.09 5.30 10.08
CA ASP A 194 -9.25 6.18 9.87
C ASP A 194 -10.18 5.67 8.75
N LEU A 195 -9.65 4.92 7.78
CA LEU A 195 -10.46 4.27 6.74
C LEU A 195 -11.50 3.27 7.29
N LEU A 196 -11.27 2.75 8.50
CA LEU A 196 -12.20 1.83 9.17
C LEU A 196 -13.34 2.54 9.92
N GLU A 197 -13.30 3.86 10.07
CA GLU A 197 -14.33 4.61 10.81
C GLU A 197 -15.72 4.42 10.18
N GLU A 198 -15.81 4.43 8.84
CA GLU A 198 -17.08 4.21 8.12
C GLU A 198 -17.71 2.85 8.40
N THR A 199 -16.91 1.85 8.74
CA THR A 199 -17.38 0.49 9.06
C THR A 199 -17.63 0.29 10.55
N GLY A 200 -17.23 1.23 11.39
CA GLY A 200 -17.27 1.11 12.85
C GLY A 200 -16.26 0.11 13.44
N ASN A 201 -15.29 -0.36 12.66
CA ASN A 201 -14.36 -1.45 13.02
C ASN A 201 -12.95 -0.96 13.39
N LYS A 202 -12.71 0.33 13.55
CA LYS A 202 -11.40 0.84 13.95
C LYS A 202 -10.86 0.18 15.22
N SER A 203 -11.73 -0.06 16.21
CA SER A 203 -11.36 -0.74 17.46
C SER A 203 -11.04 -2.24 17.32
N MET A 204 -11.23 -2.82 16.14
CA MET A 204 -10.90 -4.20 15.85
C MET A 204 -9.48 -4.36 15.27
N ALA A 205 -8.77 -3.26 15.02
CA ALA A 205 -7.40 -3.23 14.57
C ALA A 205 -6.46 -2.83 15.72
N GLU A 206 -5.33 -3.51 15.80
CA GLU A 206 -4.21 -3.22 16.70
C GLU A 206 -2.92 -3.16 15.89
N LEU A 207 -2.05 -2.21 16.19
CA LEU A 207 -0.72 -2.10 15.58
C LEU A 207 0.35 -2.36 16.63
N LEU A 208 1.38 -3.11 16.24
CA LEU A 208 2.40 -3.63 17.14
C LEU A 208 3.80 -3.45 16.53
N GLU A 209 4.71 -2.77 17.20
CA GLU A 209 6.12 -2.77 16.84
C GLU A 209 6.76 -4.11 17.21
N SER A 210 7.19 -4.90 16.20
CA SER A 210 7.73 -6.23 16.40
C SER A 210 8.65 -6.65 15.26
N ASP A 211 9.80 -7.28 15.56
CA ASP A 211 10.55 -8.07 14.58
C ASP A 211 9.85 -9.42 14.41
N LEU A 212 9.01 -9.50 13.38
CA LEU A 212 8.12 -10.62 13.13
C LEU A 212 7.27 -10.97 14.37
N PHE A 213 7.53 -12.10 15.02
CA PHE A 213 6.72 -12.61 16.14
C PHE A 213 7.21 -12.19 17.54
N GLU A 214 8.32 -11.46 17.66
CA GLU A 214 8.98 -11.23 18.98
C GLU A 214 8.07 -10.60 20.03
N GLN A 215 7.14 -9.74 19.65
CA GLN A 215 6.19 -9.10 20.57
C GLN A 215 4.75 -9.58 20.37
N VAL A 216 4.54 -10.58 19.51
CA VAL A 216 3.21 -11.09 19.18
C VAL A 216 2.73 -12.08 20.24
N ASP A 217 1.51 -11.88 20.74
CA ASP A 217 0.88 -12.75 21.71
C ASP A 217 -0.36 -13.48 21.19
N GLY A 218 -0.52 -14.74 21.63
CA GLY A 218 -1.71 -15.55 21.35
C GLY A 218 -1.65 -16.30 20.03
N THR A 219 -2.81 -16.76 19.56
CA THR A 219 -2.92 -17.58 18.35
C THR A 219 -3.93 -16.98 17.37
N PHE A 220 -3.73 -17.24 16.09
CA PHE A 220 -4.47 -16.63 14.99
C PHE A 220 -5.09 -17.71 14.10
N GLY A 221 -6.29 -17.41 13.61
CA GLY A 221 -6.91 -18.23 12.56
C GLY A 221 -6.30 -17.98 11.18
N MET A 222 -5.75 -16.79 10.97
CA MET A 222 -5.11 -16.38 9.71
C MET A 222 -3.87 -15.54 10.00
N ILE A 223 -2.77 -15.85 9.31
CA ILE A 223 -1.57 -15.00 9.24
C ILE A 223 -1.35 -14.66 7.77
N VAL A 224 -1.21 -13.38 7.47
CA VAL A 224 -0.88 -12.86 6.14
C VAL A 224 0.45 -12.11 6.20
N SER A 225 1.20 -12.08 5.11
CA SER A 225 2.40 -11.25 5.03
C SER A 225 2.79 -10.97 3.59
N ASN A 226 3.23 -9.74 3.34
CA ASN A 226 4.03 -9.37 2.18
C ASN A 226 5.44 -9.02 2.68
N PRO A 227 6.28 -10.00 2.98
CA PRO A 227 7.60 -9.75 3.56
C PRO A 227 8.59 -9.31 2.48
N PRO A 228 9.72 -8.68 2.84
CA PRO A 228 10.78 -8.36 1.89
C PRO A 228 11.30 -9.63 1.21
N TYR A 229 11.30 -9.65 -0.14
CA TYR A 229 11.64 -10.86 -0.91
C TYR A 229 12.64 -10.64 -2.05
N ILE A 230 13.14 -9.42 -2.23
CA ILE A 230 14.11 -9.13 -3.29
C ILE A 230 15.51 -9.50 -2.81
N LYS A 231 16.26 -10.27 -3.63
CA LYS A 231 17.64 -10.59 -3.31
C LYS A 231 18.48 -9.31 -3.18
N THR A 232 19.30 -9.19 -2.14
CA THR A 232 20.13 -7.99 -1.89
C THR A 232 20.93 -7.59 -3.14
N SER A 233 21.48 -8.56 -3.88
CA SER A 233 22.28 -8.33 -5.08
C SER A 233 21.48 -7.74 -6.26
N VAL A 234 20.16 -7.86 -6.26
CA VAL A 234 19.27 -7.38 -7.34
C VAL A 234 18.80 -5.96 -7.10
N ILE A 235 18.73 -5.51 -5.83
CA ILE A 235 18.16 -4.20 -5.45
C ILE A 235 18.84 -3.04 -6.21
N SER A 236 20.16 -3.10 -6.40
CA SER A 236 20.90 -2.06 -7.13
C SER A 236 20.49 -1.91 -8.60
N GLY A 237 19.85 -2.92 -9.18
CA GLY A 237 19.38 -2.94 -10.57
C GLY A 237 17.89 -2.64 -10.74
N LEU A 238 17.15 -2.37 -9.66
CA LEU A 238 15.74 -2.01 -9.73
C LEU A 238 15.55 -0.64 -10.38
N GLN A 239 14.33 -0.39 -10.85
CA GLN A 239 13.92 0.93 -11.33
C GLN A 239 14.29 2.00 -10.29
N GLU A 240 14.68 3.17 -10.77
CA GLU A 240 15.20 4.24 -9.93
C GLU A 240 14.21 4.68 -8.85
N GLU A 241 12.94 4.75 -9.20
CA GLU A 241 11.84 5.08 -8.29
C GLU A 241 11.77 4.13 -7.09
N VAL A 242 11.84 2.81 -7.33
CA VAL A 242 11.83 1.80 -6.28
C VAL A 242 13.11 1.85 -5.45
N ARG A 243 14.26 1.88 -6.13
CA ARG A 243 15.57 1.79 -5.49
C ARG A 243 15.90 2.97 -4.57
N LEU A 244 15.45 4.19 -4.94
CA LEU A 244 15.77 5.43 -4.23
C LEU A 244 14.71 5.87 -3.23
N HIS A 245 13.47 5.44 -3.42
CA HIS A 245 12.35 6.00 -2.68
C HIS A 245 11.56 4.99 -1.84
N ASP A 246 11.58 3.70 -2.18
CA ASP A 246 11.01 2.68 -1.29
C ASP A 246 12.01 2.34 -0.16
N PRO A 247 11.56 2.07 1.07
CA PRO A 247 12.44 1.72 2.17
C PRO A 247 13.25 0.46 1.88
N PHE A 248 14.56 0.51 2.04
CA PHE A 248 15.43 -0.65 1.82
C PHE A 248 15.00 -1.88 2.64
N LEU A 249 14.53 -1.67 3.87
CA LEU A 249 14.04 -2.73 4.73
C LEU A 249 12.82 -3.45 4.15
N ALA A 250 11.97 -2.76 3.38
CA ALA A 250 10.80 -3.34 2.75
C ALA A 250 11.14 -4.14 1.47
N LEU A 251 12.35 -3.99 0.94
CA LEU A 251 12.78 -4.65 -0.29
C LEU A 251 13.68 -5.86 -0.03
N ASP A 252 14.59 -5.78 0.97
CA ASP A 252 15.72 -6.71 1.11
C ASP A 252 15.36 -8.05 1.73
N GLY A 253 15.08 -9.05 0.90
CA GLY A 253 14.87 -10.46 1.26
C GLY A 253 16.15 -11.26 1.54
N LYS A 254 17.31 -10.58 1.69
CA LYS A 254 18.64 -11.14 1.93
C LYS A 254 19.21 -11.87 0.71
N GLU A 255 20.15 -12.80 0.93
CA GLU A 255 20.99 -13.43 -0.09
C GLU A 255 20.18 -14.08 -1.22
N ASP A 256 19.15 -14.85 -0.88
CA ASP A 256 18.33 -15.61 -1.84
C ASP A 256 16.87 -15.15 -1.96
N GLY A 257 16.49 -14.09 -1.21
CA GLY A 257 15.13 -13.58 -1.19
C GLY A 257 14.13 -14.43 -0.40
N LEU A 258 14.59 -15.49 0.29
CA LEU A 258 13.72 -16.43 1.01
C LEU A 258 13.89 -16.37 2.53
N PHE A 259 14.68 -15.45 3.04
CA PHE A 259 15.01 -15.39 4.47
C PHE A 259 13.77 -15.24 5.35
N PHE A 260 12.90 -14.29 5.04
CA PHE A 260 11.70 -14.02 5.83
C PHE A 260 10.68 -15.15 5.71
N TYR A 261 10.51 -15.75 4.54
CA TYR A 261 9.61 -16.90 4.38
C TYR A 261 10.03 -18.06 5.29
N ARG A 262 11.33 -18.41 5.34
CA ARG A 262 11.83 -19.46 6.24
C ARG A 262 11.51 -19.17 7.71
N LYS A 263 11.79 -17.93 8.15
CA LYS A 263 11.54 -17.50 9.54
C LYS A 263 10.04 -17.55 9.85
N ILE A 264 9.20 -16.92 9.01
CA ILE A 264 7.77 -16.85 9.25
C ILE A 264 7.11 -18.24 9.20
N ILE A 265 7.47 -19.09 8.24
CA ILE A 265 6.92 -20.45 8.12
C ILE A 265 7.23 -21.29 9.36
N GLU A 266 8.44 -21.22 9.88
CA GLU A 266 8.85 -22.00 11.06
C GLU A 266 8.15 -21.47 12.33
N GLU A 267 8.20 -20.15 12.57
CA GLU A 267 7.69 -19.53 13.78
C GLU A 267 6.16 -19.53 13.84
N SER A 268 5.47 -19.28 12.71
CA SER A 268 4.00 -19.20 12.64
C SER A 268 3.28 -20.46 13.11
N ARG A 269 3.94 -21.62 13.15
CA ARG A 269 3.39 -22.86 13.69
C ARG A 269 2.99 -22.76 15.16
N ALA A 270 3.70 -21.93 15.94
CA ALA A 270 3.36 -21.67 17.33
C ALA A 270 2.21 -20.66 17.52
N TYR A 271 1.93 -19.88 16.48
CA TYR A 271 0.94 -18.81 16.50
C TYR A 271 -0.32 -19.10 15.68
N LEU A 272 -0.36 -20.18 14.91
CA LEU A 272 -1.55 -20.60 14.18
C LEU A 272 -2.42 -21.53 15.02
N GLN A 273 -3.72 -21.26 14.97
CA GLN A 273 -4.71 -22.21 15.45
C GLN A 273 -4.72 -23.46 14.57
N LYS A 274 -5.18 -24.58 15.09
CA LYS A 274 -5.41 -25.78 14.26
C LYS A 274 -6.32 -25.45 13.07
N ASN A 275 -5.90 -25.84 11.89
CA ASN A 275 -6.47 -25.47 10.58
C ASN A 275 -6.36 -23.96 10.26
N GLY A 276 -5.52 -23.24 10.96
CA GLY A 276 -5.17 -21.86 10.64
C GLY A 276 -4.46 -21.75 9.29
N VAL A 277 -4.55 -20.59 8.68
CA VAL A 277 -4.08 -20.36 7.31
C VAL A 277 -2.92 -19.37 7.31
N LEU A 278 -1.86 -19.72 6.59
CA LEU A 278 -0.74 -18.83 6.30
C LEU A 278 -0.77 -18.46 4.82
N LEU A 279 -0.73 -17.15 4.53
CA LEU A 279 -0.73 -16.60 3.18
C LEU A 279 0.46 -15.64 3.01
N PHE A 280 1.16 -15.79 1.89
CA PHE A 280 2.24 -14.91 1.49
C PHE A 280 2.01 -14.28 0.13
N GLU A 281 2.36 -13.01 -0.02
CA GLU A 281 2.80 -12.51 -1.31
C GLU A 281 4.21 -12.99 -1.58
N ILE A 282 4.54 -13.27 -2.85
CA ILE A 282 5.84 -13.78 -3.29
C ILE A 282 6.32 -13.07 -4.56
N GLY A 283 7.62 -13.09 -4.80
CA GLY A 283 8.17 -12.81 -6.11
C GLY A 283 7.72 -13.87 -7.12
N TYR A 284 7.53 -13.45 -8.37
CA TYR A 284 6.97 -14.30 -9.44
C TYR A 284 7.75 -15.60 -9.73
N ASP A 285 9.00 -15.68 -9.31
CA ASP A 285 9.91 -16.81 -9.47
C ASP A 285 10.09 -17.64 -8.18
N GLN A 286 9.36 -17.34 -7.12
CA GLN A 286 9.54 -17.96 -5.79
C GLN A 286 8.45 -18.97 -5.43
N GLY A 287 7.43 -19.17 -6.26
CA GLY A 287 6.28 -20.03 -5.96
C GLY A 287 6.64 -21.45 -5.56
N GLU A 288 7.51 -22.10 -6.32
CA GLU A 288 7.96 -23.48 -6.03
C GLU A 288 8.74 -23.54 -4.71
N ALA A 289 9.72 -22.64 -4.53
CA ALA A 289 10.59 -22.63 -3.35
C ALA A 289 9.80 -22.41 -2.05
N VAL A 290 8.88 -21.41 -2.04
CA VAL A 290 8.07 -21.13 -0.85
C VAL A 290 7.08 -22.25 -0.58
N SER A 291 6.47 -22.85 -1.61
CA SER A 291 5.59 -24.01 -1.46
C SER A 291 6.30 -25.23 -0.86
N GLU A 292 7.54 -25.48 -1.29
CA GLU A 292 8.35 -26.55 -0.71
C GLU A 292 8.68 -26.28 0.77
N LEU A 293 9.04 -25.02 1.12
CA LEU A 293 9.30 -24.66 2.51
C LEU A 293 8.08 -24.90 3.38
N MET A 294 6.90 -24.47 2.96
CA MET A 294 5.64 -24.70 3.69
C MET A 294 5.33 -26.19 3.83
N THR A 295 5.48 -26.96 2.75
CA THR A 295 5.21 -28.40 2.77
C THR A 295 6.16 -29.14 3.72
N LYS A 296 7.45 -28.81 3.70
CA LYS A 296 8.47 -29.37 4.61
C LYS A 296 8.21 -29.01 6.08
N ALA A 297 7.61 -27.86 6.33
CA ALA A 297 7.23 -27.43 7.68
C ALA A 297 5.88 -28.02 8.18
N GLY A 298 5.21 -28.88 7.40
CA GLY A 298 3.99 -29.57 7.81
C GLY A 298 2.69 -28.86 7.42
N TYR A 299 2.75 -27.81 6.60
CA TYR A 299 1.54 -27.20 6.05
C TYR A 299 0.90 -28.10 4.99
N GLY A 300 -0.40 -28.32 5.10
CA GLY A 300 -1.21 -29.02 4.10
C GLY A 300 -1.87 -28.05 3.12
N GLN A 301 -2.43 -28.59 2.05
CA GLN A 301 -3.18 -27.81 1.03
C GLN A 301 -2.41 -26.60 0.52
N VAL A 302 -1.09 -26.74 0.34
CA VAL A 302 -0.26 -25.66 -0.18
C VAL A 302 -0.60 -25.43 -1.65
N VAL A 303 -0.93 -24.18 -1.98
CA VAL A 303 -1.30 -23.77 -3.36
C VAL A 303 -0.61 -22.46 -3.72
N VAL A 304 -0.22 -22.36 -4.99
CA VAL A 304 0.27 -21.13 -5.59
C VAL A 304 -0.86 -20.51 -6.40
N LYS A 305 -1.00 -19.19 -6.30
CA LYS A 305 -1.97 -18.42 -7.09
C LYS A 305 -1.27 -17.35 -7.90
N LYS A 306 -1.86 -17.08 -9.05
CA LYS A 306 -1.33 -16.14 -10.02
C LYS A 306 -2.07 -14.81 -9.94
N ASP A 307 -1.34 -13.75 -10.29
CA ASP A 307 -1.91 -12.44 -10.56
C ASP A 307 -2.63 -12.37 -11.92
N LEU A 308 -3.16 -11.20 -12.27
CA LEU A 308 -3.85 -10.97 -13.53
C LEU A 308 -2.93 -11.08 -14.76
N ALA A 309 -1.62 -10.90 -14.58
CA ALA A 309 -0.62 -11.12 -15.63
C ALA A 309 -0.26 -12.60 -15.83
N GLY A 310 -0.78 -13.49 -14.97
CA GLY A 310 -0.51 -14.94 -15.01
C GLY A 310 0.81 -15.34 -14.35
N LEU A 311 1.42 -14.45 -13.58
CA LEU A 311 2.64 -14.71 -12.80
C LEU A 311 2.28 -15.23 -11.40
N ASP A 312 3.13 -16.07 -10.82
CA ASP A 312 2.94 -16.53 -9.44
C ASP A 312 3.03 -15.34 -8.48
N ARG A 313 2.02 -15.20 -7.61
CA ARG A 313 1.95 -14.04 -6.72
C ARG A 313 1.66 -14.39 -5.26
N ILE A 314 0.91 -15.46 -5.01
CA ILE A 314 0.52 -15.85 -3.67
C ILE A 314 0.89 -17.31 -3.43
N VAL A 315 1.44 -17.61 -2.27
CA VAL A 315 1.48 -18.97 -1.73
C VAL A 315 0.68 -19.02 -0.44
N CYS A 316 -0.19 -19.99 -0.32
CA CYS A 316 -0.94 -20.21 0.91
C CYS A 316 -1.03 -21.67 1.27
N GLY A 317 -1.08 -21.96 2.59
CA GLY A 317 -1.21 -23.31 3.14
C GLY A 317 -2.00 -23.31 4.44
N VAL A 318 -2.44 -24.50 4.85
CA VAL A 318 -3.21 -24.73 6.07
C VAL A 318 -2.34 -25.47 7.09
N TYR A 319 -2.27 -24.96 8.30
CA TYR A 319 -1.59 -25.62 9.41
C TYR A 319 -2.49 -26.70 10.00
N THR A 320 -2.10 -27.96 9.93
CA THR A 320 -2.97 -29.11 10.26
C THR A 320 -2.66 -29.80 11.59
N GLU A 321 -1.57 -29.40 12.26
CA GLU A 321 -1.15 -30.02 13.55
C GLU A 321 -1.83 -29.39 14.78
#